data_18c876a761909ee09899ccf361f4d63f
#
_entry.id   18c876a761909ee09899ccf361f4d63f
#
_cell.length_a   1.000
_cell.length_b   1.000
_cell.length_c   1.000
_cell.angle_alpha   90.00
_cell.angle_beta   90.00
_cell.angle_gamma   90.00
#
_symmetry.space_group_name_H-M   'P 1'
#
loop_
_entity.id
_entity.type
_entity.pdbx_description
1 polymer ?
#
loop_
_entity_poly.entity_id
_entity_poly.type
_entity_poly.pdbx_seq_one_letter_code
_entity_poly.pdbx_strand_id
1 'polypeptide(L)'
;MRHSRTRIVRRLMCKFDIRPHTLQCGYLGALFMLFVYALVRITSGTPYRAYFFLREAGNLLPLGIYVVVNFVFSLGLGFAFGIFFSRYTHSLRWRTEIYRCGMLFVLLSVLWYAAYPLLTRGNMLLAAFLCLLAVWGLGFLCLVSMWRIQPLSGFVMLLFLFWIAFLILTLLRCLVW
;
A
#
# COMPACT_ATOMS: atom_id res chain seq x y z
N MET A 1 -2.99 -40.30 3.65
CA MET A 1 -2.30 -39.05 3.27
C MET A 1 -3.18 -37.77 3.21
N ARG A 2 -4.50 -37.85 3.06
CA ARG A 2 -5.41 -36.68 3.04
C ARG A 2 -5.53 -35.94 4.41
N HIS A 3 -5.44 -36.61 5.52
CA HIS A 3 -5.61 -36.03 6.88
C HIS A 3 -4.44 -35.12 7.36
N SER A 4 -3.26 -35.26 6.79
CA SER A 4 -2.11 -34.44 7.18
C SER A 4 -2.15 -33.04 6.55
N ARG A 5 -2.60 -32.92 5.29
CA ARG A 5 -2.74 -31.63 4.60
C ARG A 5 -3.79 -30.72 5.24
N THR A 6 -4.91 -31.28 5.69
CA THR A 6 -5.95 -30.51 6.38
C THR A 6 -5.50 -29.96 7.72
N ARG A 7 -4.63 -30.66 8.48
CA ARG A 7 -4.06 -30.15 9.74
C ARG A 7 -3.07 -29.00 9.52
N ILE A 8 -2.24 -29.07 8.50
CA ILE A 8 -1.27 -28.00 8.17
C ILE A 8 -2.03 -26.74 7.72
N VAL A 9 -3.00 -26.88 6.82
CA VAL A 9 -3.84 -25.77 6.37
C VAL A 9 -4.62 -25.15 7.54
N ARG A 10 -5.18 -25.97 8.43
CA ARG A 10 -5.90 -25.50 9.62
C ARG A 10 -4.96 -24.79 10.61
N ARG A 11 -3.73 -25.29 10.81
CA ARG A 11 -2.71 -24.59 11.64
C ARG A 11 -2.25 -23.28 11.02
N LEU A 12 -2.08 -23.20 9.70
CA LEU A 12 -1.78 -21.96 9.00
C LEU A 12 -2.94 -20.97 9.08
N MET A 13 -4.18 -21.42 8.85
CA MET A 13 -5.37 -20.57 9.01
C MET A 13 -5.54 -20.06 10.43
N CYS A 14 -5.31 -20.92 11.47
CA CYS A 14 -5.31 -20.48 12.86
C CYS A 14 -4.19 -19.47 13.18
N LYS A 15 -3.03 -19.59 12.54
CA LYS A 15 -1.91 -18.67 12.74
C LYS A 15 -2.18 -17.29 12.09
N PHE A 16 -2.92 -17.27 10.98
CA PHE A 16 -3.36 -16.04 10.32
C PHE A 16 -4.72 -15.52 10.81
N ASP A 17 -5.43 -16.31 11.65
CA ASP A 17 -6.75 -16.01 12.24
C ASP A 17 -7.70 -15.34 11.24
N ILE A 18 -7.86 -15.98 10.07
CA ILE A 18 -8.72 -15.51 8.98
C ILE A 18 -10.15 -15.94 9.29
N ARG A 19 -10.88 -15.08 10.00
CA ARG A 19 -12.32 -15.25 10.23
C ARG A 19 -13.14 -14.60 9.11
N PRO A 20 -14.38 -15.04 8.84
CA PRO A 20 -15.23 -14.41 7.81
C PRO A 20 -15.39 -12.90 8.00
N HIS A 21 -15.57 -12.45 9.24
CA HIS A 21 -15.64 -11.01 9.56
C HIS A 21 -14.35 -10.25 9.21
N THR A 22 -13.19 -10.87 9.42
CA THR A 22 -11.88 -10.28 9.08
C THR A 22 -11.75 -10.08 7.56
N LEU A 23 -12.22 -11.04 6.77
CA LEU A 23 -12.25 -10.93 5.31
C LEU A 23 -13.22 -9.84 4.84
N GLN A 24 -14.39 -9.74 5.45
CA GLN A 24 -15.36 -8.67 5.14
C GLN A 24 -14.75 -7.28 5.37
N CYS A 25 -14.05 -7.06 6.49
CA CYS A 25 -13.32 -5.83 6.74
C CYS A 25 -12.22 -5.59 5.69
N GLY A 26 -11.52 -6.65 5.26
CA GLY A 26 -10.54 -6.57 4.17
C GLY A 26 -11.17 -6.11 2.86
N TYR A 27 -12.28 -6.70 2.46
CA TYR A 27 -12.99 -6.30 1.24
C TYR A 27 -13.52 -4.86 1.31
N LEU A 28 -14.07 -4.44 2.45
CA LEU A 28 -14.51 -3.06 2.65
C LEU A 28 -13.32 -2.08 2.53
N GLY A 29 -12.17 -2.42 3.13
CA GLY A 29 -10.95 -1.64 2.98
C GLY A 29 -10.48 -1.55 1.53
N ALA A 30 -10.50 -2.66 0.79
CA ALA A 30 -10.14 -2.70 -0.63
C ALA A 30 -11.09 -1.83 -1.47
N LEU A 31 -12.41 -1.91 -1.25
CA LEU A 31 -13.41 -1.10 -1.93
C LEU A 31 -13.22 0.39 -1.63
N PHE A 32 -12.95 0.75 -0.39
CA PHE A 32 -12.65 2.13 -0.02
C PHE A 32 -11.43 2.67 -0.78
N MET A 33 -10.33 1.92 -0.81
CA MET A 33 -9.13 2.33 -1.53
C MET A 33 -9.33 2.35 -3.05
N LEU A 34 -10.17 1.47 -3.59
CA LEU A 34 -10.58 1.51 -4.98
C LEU A 34 -11.33 2.80 -5.31
N PHE A 35 -12.25 3.21 -4.45
CA PHE A 35 -12.98 4.46 -4.59
C PHE A 35 -12.02 5.67 -4.56
N VAL A 36 -11.12 5.72 -3.59
CA VAL A 36 -10.09 6.78 -3.48
C VAL A 36 -9.19 6.78 -4.73
N TYR A 37 -8.74 5.62 -5.19
CA TYR A 37 -7.94 5.48 -6.41
C TYR A 37 -8.67 6.03 -7.64
N ALA A 38 -9.95 5.67 -7.82
CA ALA A 38 -10.76 6.15 -8.94
C ALA A 38 -10.93 7.69 -8.87
N LEU A 39 -11.21 8.23 -7.69
CA LEU A 39 -11.38 9.66 -7.47
C LEU A 39 -10.11 10.44 -7.80
N VAL A 40 -8.95 9.96 -7.36
CA VAL A 40 -7.65 10.55 -7.69
C VAL A 40 -7.38 10.47 -9.19
N ARG A 41 -7.75 9.37 -9.87
CA ARG A 41 -7.60 9.24 -11.32
C ARG A 41 -8.43 10.24 -12.10
N ILE A 42 -9.66 10.49 -11.66
CA ILE A 42 -10.55 11.50 -12.28
C ILE A 42 -9.98 12.91 -12.09
N THR A 43 -9.46 13.23 -10.90
CA THR A 43 -9.00 14.58 -10.57
C THR A 43 -7.57 14.89 -11.03
N SER A 44 -6.67 13.91 -11.05
CA SER A 44 -5.24 14.10 -11.38
C SER A 44 -4.89 13.89 -12.85
N GLY A 45 -5.86 13.49 -13.69
CA GLY A 45 -5.64 13.19 -15.09
C GLY A 45 -5.03 11.80 -15.34
N THR A 46 -4.61 11.58 -16.59
CA THR A 46 -4.16 10.26 -17.04
C THR A 46 -2.82 9.87 -16.41
N PRO A 47 -2.62 8.58 -16.08
CA PRO A 47 -1.33 8.06 -15.59
C PRO A 47 -0.21 8.19 -16.64
N TYR A 48 -0.56 8.50 -17.87
CA TYR A 48 0.39 8.67 -18.99
C TYR A 48 1.49 9.70 -18.69
N ARG A 49 1.15 10.86 -18.14
CA ARG A 49 2.15 11.90 -17.88
C ARG A 49 3.17 11.46 -16.83
N ALA A 50 2.70 10.91 -15.70
CA ALA A 50 3.62 10.38 -14.68
C ALA A 50 4.48 9.22 -15.21
N TYR A 51 3.91 8.37 -16.06
CA TYR A 51 4.66 7.29 -16.69
C TYR A 51 5.72 7.80 -17.67
N PHE A 52 5.43 8.81 -18.49
CA PHE A 52 6.41 9.37 -19.42
C PHE A 52 7.63 9.94 -18.68
N PHE A 53 7.41 10.66 -17.57
CA PHE A 53 8.51 11.10 -16.72
C PHE A 53 9.37 9.95 -16.21
N LEU A 54 8.74 8.91 -15.70
CA LEU A 54 9.44 7.72 -15.21
C LEU A 54 10.15 6.96 -16.33
N ARG A 55 9.61 6.95 -17.54
CA ARG A 55 10.23 6.34 -18.72
C ARG A 55 11.45 7.10 -19.19
N GLU A 56 11.39 8.42 -19.25
CA GLU A 56 12.54 9.27 -19.57
C GLU A 56 13.68 9.08 -18.57
N ALA A 57 13.34 8.79 -17.29
CA ALA A 57 14.28 8.42 -16.25
C ALA A 57 14.89 7.02 -16.38
N GLY A 58 14.64 6.32 -17.48
CA GLY A 58 15.13 4.95 -17.68
C GLY A 58 14.29 3.86 -17.03
N ASN A 59 13.01 4.14 -16.72
CA ASN A 59 12.09 3.11 -16.31
C ASN A 59 11.74 2.19 -17.48
N LEU A 60 12.19 0.94 -17.42
CA LEU A 60 11.98 -0.07 -18.48
C LEU A 60 10.62 -0.78 -18.39
N LEU A 61 9.79 -0.48 -17.38
CA LEU A 61 8.50 -1.14 -17.22
C LEU A 61 7.49 -0.64 -18.25
N PRO A 62 6.78 -1.54 -18.97
CA PRO A 62 5.66 -1.16 -19.83
C PRO A 62 4.56 -0.42 -19.06
N LEU A 63 3.93 0.57 -19.71
CA LEU A 63 2.83 1.35 -19.09
C LEU A 63 1.73 0.48 -18.49
N GLY A 64 1.32 -0.58 -19.20
CA GLY A 64 0.29 -1.49 -18.72
C GLY A 64 0.66 -2.14 -17.39
N ILE A 65 1.90 -2.62 -17.26
CA ILE A 65 2.41 -3.22 -16.02
C ILE A 65 2.42 -2.18 -14.90
N TYR A 66 2.93 -0.96 -15.16
CA TYR A 66 2.95 0.11 -14.19
C TYR A 66 1.55 0.44 -13.64
N VAL A 67 0.55 0.54 -14.52
CA VAL A 67 -0.84 0.83 -14.12
C VAL A 67 -1.44 -0.32 -13.30
N VAL A 68 -1.25 -1.56 -13.76
CA VAL A 68 -1.75 -2.76 -13.06
C VAL A 68 -1.11 -2.90 -11.68
N VAL A 69 0.20 -2.72 -11.57
CA VAL A 69 0.91 -2.83 -10.29
C VAL A 69 0.43 -1.78 -9.29
N ASN A 70 0.29 -0.51 -9.73
CA ASN A 70 -0.26 0.53 -8.83
C ASN A 70 -1.70 0.24 -8.40
N PHE A 71 -2.53 -0.28 -9.29
CA PHE A 71 -3.89 -0.69 -8.98
C PHE A 71 -3.93 -1.83 -7.95
N VAL A 72 -3.14 -2.89 -8.18
CA VAL A 72 -3.05 -4.05 -7.29
C VAL A 72 -2.54 -3.63 -5.90
N PHE A 73 -1.53 -2.75 -5.83
CA PHE A 73 -1.06 -2.25 -4.54
C PHE A 73 -2.08 -1.38 -3.83
N SER A 74 -2.84 -0.54 -4.54
CA SER A 74 -3.92 0.23 -3.94
C SER A 74 -4.98 -0.67 -3.30
N LEU A 75 -5.43 -1.70 -4.03
CA LEU A 75 -6.36 -2.70 -3.49
C LEU A 75 -5.76 -3.50 -2.33
N GLY A 76 -4.54 -3.97 -2.50
CA GLY A 76 -3.82 -4.76 -1.50
C GLY A 76 -3.64 -4.01 -0.18
N LEU A 77 -3.27 -2.73 -0.24
CA LEU A 77 -3.15 -1.86 0.93
C LEU A 77 -4.49 -1.70 1.65
N GLY A 78 -5.57 -1.42 0.91
CA GLY A 78 -6.90 -1.30 1.50
C GLY A 78 -7.34 -2.59 2.18
N PHE A 79 -7.13 -3.72 1.51
CA PHE A 79 -7.42 -5.05 2.05
C PHE A 79 -6.60 -5.35 3.32
N ALA A 80 -5.29 -5.11 3.28
CA ALA A 80 -4.39 -5.31 4.41
C ALA A 80 -4.79 -4.44 5.61
N PHE A 81 -5.12 -3.18 5.37
CA PHE A 81 -5.57 -2.27 6.41
C PHE A 81 -6.92 -2.67 6.99
N GLY A 82 -7.89 -3.09 6.16
CA GLY A 82 -9.18 -3.58 6.60
C GLY A 82 -9.05 -4.81 7.51
N ILE A 83 -8.22 -5.79 7.14
CA ILE A 83 -7.90 -6.95 7.98
C ILE A 83 -7.25 -6.52 9.30
N PHE A 84 -6.28 -5.62 9.23
CA PHE A 84 -5.60 -5.11 10.42
C PHE A 84 -6.57 -4.39 11.35
N PHE A 85 -7.44 -3.53 10.81
CA PHE A 85 -8.41 -2.77 11.58
C PHE A 85 -9.50 -3.64 12.20
N SER A 86 -9.82 -4.79 11.63
CA SER A 86 -10.77 -5.74 12.22
C SER A 86 -10.35 -6.21 13.63
N ARG A 87 -9.06 -6.12 13.95
CA ARG A 87 -8.53 -6.43 15.28
C ARG A 87 -8.87 -5.40 16.35
N TYR A 88 -9.23 -4.19 15.95
CA TYR A 88 -9.64 -3.14 16.89
C TYR A 88 -10.83 -3.56 17.75
N THR A 89 -11.78 -4.28 17.18
CA THR A 89 -12.98 -4.73 17.87
C THR A 89 -12.72 -5.91 18.81
N HIS A 90 -11.68 -6.71 18.56
CA HIS A 90 -11.45 -7.97 19.27
C HIS A 90 -10.37 -7.91 20.35
N SER A 91 -9.57 -6.82 20.43
CA SER A 91 -8.45 -6.75 21.37
C SER A 91 -8.28 -5.38 21.99
N LEU A 92 -8.69 -5.24 23.26
CA LEU A 92 -8.50 -4.01 24.04
C LEU A 92 -7.02 -3.62 24.16
N ARG A 93 -6.13 -4.61 24.25
CA ARG A 93 -4.68 -4.40 24.42
C ARG A 93 -4.05 -3.64 23.27
N TRP A 94 -4.53 -3.85 22.05
CA TRP A 94 -3.92 -3.29 20.84
C TRP A 94 -4.64 -2.04 20.30
N ARG A 95 -5.71 -1.60 20.94
CA ARG A 95 -6.53 -0.47 20.44
C ARG A 95 -5.71 0.78 20.16
N THR A 96 -4.83 1.17 21.08
CA THR A 96 -4.02 2.38 20.91
C THR A 96 -3.03 2.26 19.76
N GLU A 97 -2.37 1.09 19.61
CA GLU A 97 -1.45 0.86 18.49
C GLU A 97 -2.18 0.82 17.15
N ILE A 98 -3.35 0.15 17.10
CA ILE A 98 -4.17 0.09 15.89
C ILE A 98 -4.66 1.49 15.49
N TYR A 99 -5.08 2.31 16.46
CA TYR A 99 -5.49 3.68 16.20
C TYR A 99 -4.33 4.53 15.65
N ARG A 100 -3.16 4.49 16.30
CA ARG A 100 -1.95 5.19 15.83
C ARG A 100 -1.56 4.76 14.41
N CYS A 101 -1.51 3.46 14.17
CA CYS A 101 -1.22 2.92 12.85
C CYS A 101 -2.27 3.36 11.82
N GLY A 102 -3.55 3.44 12.22
CA GLY A 102 -4.63 3.94 11.38
C GLY A 102 -4.41 5.39 10.94
N MET A 103 -4.04 6.26 11.86
CA MET A 103 -3.71 7.66 11.54
C MET A 103 -2.51 7.77 10.60
N LEU A 104 -1.44 6.99 10.86
CA LEU A 104 -0.27 6.93 9.98
C LEU A 104 -0.64 6.41 8.58
N PHE A 105 -1.52 5.43 8.50
CA PHE A 105 -1.99 4.86 7.23
C PHE A 105 -2.81 5.87 6.42
N VAL A 106 -3.68 6.64 7.07
CA VAL A 106 -4.43 7.74 6.41
C VAL A 106 -3.44 8.76 5.85
N LEU A 107 -2.47 9.21 6.65
CA LEU A 107 -1.45 10.17 6.22
C LEU A 107 -0.61 9.61 5.06
N LEU A 108 -0.19 8.34 5.16
CA LEU A 108 0.52 7.63 4.08
C LEU A 108 -0.31 7.62 2.80
N SER A 109 -1.61 7.31 2.89
CA SER A 109 -2.50 7.27 1.72
C SER A 109 -2.64 8.64 1.07
N VAL A 110 -2.80 9.69 1.87
CA VAL A 110 -2.89 11.07 1.36
C VAL A 110 -1.60 11.45 0.62
N LEU A 111 -0.45 11.21 1.22
CA LEU A 111 0.85 11.52 0.60
C LEU A 111 1.10 10.68 -0.66
N TRP A 112 0.75 9.39 -0.63
CA TRP A 112 0.85 8.50 -1.78
C TRP A 112 0.07 9.04 -2.98
N TYR A 113 -1.18 9.43 -2.75
CA TYR A 113 -2.01 9.97 -3.82
C TYR A 113 -1.62 11.40 -4.22
N ALA A 114 -1.09 12.21 -3.31
CA ALA A 114 -0.57 13.54 -3.62
C ALA A 114 0.70 13.50 -4.50
N ALA A 115 1.50 12.43 -4.41
CA ALA A 115 2.67 12.27 -5.27
C ALA A 115 2.32 12.22 -6.77
N TYR A 116 1.14 11.71 -7.15
CA TYR A 116 0.72 11.63 -8.56
C TYR A 116 0.59 13.00 -9.24
N PRO A 117 -0.20 13.96 -8.73
CA PRO A 117 -0.30 15.28 -9.35
C PRO A 117 1.03 16.04 -9.33
N LEU A 118 1.88 15.82 -8.33
CA LEU A 118 3.20 16.43 -8.27
C LEU A 118 4.11 15.90 -9.39
N LEU A 119 4.07 14.60 -9.68
CA LEU A 119 4.80 13.98 -10.79
C LEU A 119 4.28 14.47 -12.14
N THR A 120 2.96 14.70 -12.31
CA THR A 120 2.39 15.09 -13.59
C THR A 120 2.64 16.55 -13.95
N ARG A 121 2.91 17.41 -12.98
CA ARG A 121 3.16 18.84 -13.18
C ARG A 121 4.61 19.19 -13.52
N GLY A 122 5.50 18.20 -13.65
CA GLY A 122 6.88 18.33 -14.16
C GLY A 122 7.84 19.19 -13.33
N ASN A 123 7.38 20.37 -12.89
CA ASN A 123 8.21 21.31 -12.13
C ASN A 123 8.33 20.96 -10.63
N MET A 124 7.70 19.89 -10.17
CA MET A 124 7.65 19.50 -8.76
C MET A 124 8.25 18.12 -8.49
N LEU A 125 9.25 17.71 -9.29
CA LEU A 125 9.88 16.39 -9.19
C LEU A 125 10.48 16.17 -7.79
N LEU A 126 11.16 17.18 -7.25
CA LEU A 126 11.72 17.13 -5.89
C LEU A 126 10.62 16.96 -4.83
N ALA A 127 9.50 17.66 -4.95
CA ALA A 127 8.38 17.54 -4.03
C ALA A 127 7.77 16.13 -4.08
N ALA A 128 7.60 15.57 -5.29
CA ALA A 128 7.14 14.19 -5.45
C ALA A 128 8.10 13.16 -4.83
N PHE A 129 9.41 13.36 -5.01
CA PHE A 129 10.45 12.54 -4.41
C PHE A 129 10.38 12.59 -2.87
N LEU A 130 10.27 13.78 -2.28
CA LEU A 130 10.14 13.95 -0.83
C LEU A 130 8.84 13.32 -0.30
N CYS A 131 7.73 13.44 -1.03
CA CYS A 131 6.48 12.74 -0.69
C CYS A 131 6.67 11.23 -0.67
N LEU A 132 7.35 10.64 -1.67
CA LEU A 132 7.59 9.20 -1.69
C LEU A 132 8.53 8.74 -0.57
N LEU A 133 9.53 9.53 -0.22
CA LEU A 133 10.38 9.26 0.95
C LEU A 133 9.56 9.27 2.24
N ALA A 134 8.67 10.25 2.41
CA ALA A 134 7.77 10.31 3.57
C ALA A 134 6.82 9.10 3.60
N VAL A 135 6.24 8.71 2.44
CA VAL A 135 5.41 7.50 2.31
C VAL A 135 6.18 6.25 2.72
N TRP A 136 7.43 6.12 2.28
CA TRP A 136 8.29 4.98 2.63
C TRP A 136 8.57 4.91 4.13
N GLY A 137 8.94 6.05 4.76
CA GLY A 137 9.17 6.14 6.21
C GLY A 137 7.92 5.82 7.03
N LEU A 138 6.77 6.41 6.68
CA LEU A 138 5.49 6.14 7.34
C LEU A 138 5.07 4.69 7.16
N GLY A 139 5.26 4.14 5.96
CA GLY A 139 4.96 2.75 5.66
C GLY A 139 5.81 1.78 6.47
N PHE A 140 7.07 2.11 6.75
CA PHE A 140 7.93 1.31 7.62
C PHE A 140 7.42 1.30 9.07
N LEU A 141 6.96 2.45 9.59
CA LEU A 141 6.34 2.52 10.92
C LEU A 141 5.04 1.68 10.97
N CYS A 142 4.20 1.77 9.94
CA CYS A 142 3.01 0.92 9.82
C CYS A 142 3.37 -0.57 9.73
N LEU A 143 4.42 -0.92 8.98
CA LEU A 143 4.89 -2.30 8.83
C LEU A 143 5.21 -2.93 10.19
N VAL A 144 5.96 -2.23 11.05
CA VAL A 144 6.34 -2.74 12.37
C VAL A 144 5.12 -3.05 13.22
N SER A 145 4.12 -2.14 13.23
CA SER A 145 2.88 -2.34 13.98
C SER A 145 2.01 -3.46 13.38
N MET A 146 1.86 -3.47 12.05
CA MET A 146 1.08 -4.49 11.35
C MET A 146 1.69 -5.89 11.50
N TRP A 147 3.02 -5.99 11.42
CA TRP A 147 3.71 -7.27 11.55
C TRP A 147 3.50 -7.93 12.92
N ARG A 148 3.47 -7.11 13.98
CA ARG A 148 3.24 -7.59 15.35
C ARG A 148 1.81 -8.06 15.60
N ILE A 149 0.82 -7.39 15.00
CA ILE A 149 -0.60 -7.62 15.28
C ILE A 149 -1.22 -8.57 14.26
N GLN A 150 -0.89 -8.40 12.98
CA GLN A 150 -1.44 -9.16 11.86
C GLN A 150 -0.38 -9.38 10.77
N PRO A 151 0.34 -10.51 10.80
CA PRO A 151 1.46 -10.76 9.88
C PRO A 151 1.09 -10.70 8.39
N LEU A 152 -0.14 -11.10 8.02
CA LEU A 152 -0.61 -11.01 6.63
C LEU A 152 -0.64 -9.56 6.14
N SER A 153 -1.18 -8.64 6.96
CA SER A 153 -1.19 -7.21 6.64
C SER A 153 0.23 -6.64 6.56
N GLY A 154 1.11 -7.07 7.47
CA GLY A 154 2.54 -6.72 7.43
C GLY A 154 3.22 -7.18 6.15
N PHE A 155 2.94 -8.39 5.67
CA PHE A 155 3.51 -8.90 4.44
C PHE A 155 3.09 -8.07 3.21
N VAL A 156 1.81 -7.71 3.10
CA VAL A 156 1.33 -6.84 2.02
C VAL A 156 1.98 -5.45 2.09
N MET A 157 2.11 -4.88 3.30
CA MET A 157 2.81 -3.61 3.50
C MET A 157 4.28 -3.70 3.08
N LEU A 158 4.96 -4.80 3.38
CA LEU A 158 6.35 -5.02 2.96
C LEU A 158 6.50 -5.00 1.43
N LEU A 159 5.63 -5.70 0.71
CA LEU A 159 5.62 -5.70 -0.76
C LEU A 159 5.39 -4.30 -1.32
N PHE A 160 4.48 -3.54 -0.72
CA PHE A 160 4.24 -2.15 -1.09
C PHE A 160 5.48 -1.28 -0.89
N LEU A 161 6.20 -1.44 0.23
CA LEU A 161 7.43 -0.69 0.49
C LEU A 161 8.54 -0.98 -0.54
N PHE A 162 8.67 -2.21 -1.01
CA PHE A 162 9.56 -2.53 -2.12
C PHE A 162 9.19 -1.80 -3.40
N TRP A 163 7.89 -1.71 -3.70
CA TRP A 163 7.41 -0.94 -4.85
C TRP A 163 7.74 0.55 -4.73
N ILE A 164 7.51 1.15 -3.55
CA ILE A 164 7.85 2.56 -3.30
C ILE A 164 9.36 2.79 -3.41
N ALA A 165 10.19 1.91 -2.86
CA ALA A 165 11.64 1.99 -2.98
C ALA A 165 12.09 1.97 -4.45
N PHE A 166 11.48 1.12 -5.28
CA PHE A 166 11.73 1.09 -6.73
C PHE A 166 11.39 2.44 -7.39
N LEU A 167 10.24 3.05 -7.04
CA LEU A 167 9.85 4.37 -7.57
C LEU A 167 10.80 5.48 -7.10
N ILE A 168 11.23 5.47 -5.84
CA ILE A 168 12.20 6.41 -5.29
C ILE A 168 13.53 6.33 -6.05
N LEU A 169 14.04 5.12 -6.29
CA LEU A 169 15.29 4.92 -7.05
C LEU A 169 15.16 5.40 -8.50
N THR A 170 14.00 5.20 -9.12
CA THR A 170 13.74 5.68 -10.49
C THR A 170 13.72 7.21 -10.53
N LEU A 171 13.05 7.86 -9.55
CA LEU A 171 13.02 9.33 -9.48
C LEU A 171 14.37 9.93 -9.11
N LEU A 172 15.16 9.27 -8.27
CA LEU A 172 16.50 9.71 -7.92
C LEU A 172 17.40 9.78 -9.16
N ARG A 173 17.28 8.83 -10.08
CA ARG A 173 17.96 8.88 -11.36
C ARG A 173 17.57 10.12 -12.18
N CYS A 174 16.26 10.47 -12.23
CA CYS A 174 15.79 11.70 -12.88
C CYS A 174 16.37 12.99 -12.29
N LEU A 175 16.62 13.00 -10.98
CA LEU A 175 17.11 14.19 -10.28
C LEU A 175 18.62 14.40 -10.42
N VAL A 176 19.35 13.32 -10.71
CA VAL A 176 20.84 13.34 -10.81
C VAL A 176 21.30 13.53 -12.25
N TRP A 177 20.48 13.20 -13.24
CA TRP A 177 20.76 13.38 -14.67
C TRP A 177 19.95 14.52 -15.26
#